data_373f012350debc604519cf574d1b9c29
#
_entry.id   373f012350debc604519cf574d1b9c29
#
_cell.length_a   1.000
_cell.length_b   1.000
_cell.length_c   1.000
_cell.angle_alpha   90.00
_cell.angle_beta   90.00
_cell.angle_gamma   90.00
#
_symmetry.space_group_name_H-M   'P 1'
#
loop_
_entity.id
_entity.type
_entity.pdbx_description
1 polymer ?
#
loop_
_entity_poly.entity_id
_entity_poly.type
_entity_poly.pdbx_seq_one_letter_code
_entity_poly.pdbx_strand_id
1 'polypeptide(L)'
;FDWRVTDIMMKLNEKYNFKTTLFFSVINADRLGPFPSWMGNQALGQTLEDETIRVLDSILSRYENIDYVIYAGDIDYHFQRASGSIPKYVEFFDDVYLEIKSKHPDVKIGNSIALENVINKAMFPGGSFELTPKLEMGDFIALSYKPTDVVGDINRTPQEAIDNLEQSIEIFPSHQLAFFEVSWSTSDFVNGNNNDQAEFIKSSLNFFEENESKIEFFTISRLFDKPKGSCVSQDIQSIDGSGFTSNSFRLERVDEYVCNSGLIDTNQNEKPSWTQLKTNIPK
;
A
#
# COMPACT_ATOMS: atom_id res chain seq x y z
N PHE A 1 -10.46 -11.61 20.15
CA PHE A 1 -9.94 -11.78 18.79
C PHE A 1 -10.30 -13.16 18.26
N ASP A 2 -10.63 -13.27 16.97
CA ASP A 2 -10.78 -14.54 16.28
C ASP A 2 -9.57 -14.81 15.39
N TRP A 3 -8.67 -15.66 15.86
CA TRP A 3 -7.39 -15.94 15.21
C TRP A 3 -7.38 -17.09 14.20
N ARG A 4 -8.53 -17.81 14.05
CA ARG A 4 -8.56 -19.08 13.31
C ARG A 4 -8.00 -18.98 11.90
N VAL A 5 -8.42 -17.98 11.13
CA VAL A 5 -7.95 -17.80 9.74
C VAL A 5 -6.50 -17.31 9.73
N THR A 6 -6.18 -16.33 10.58
CA THR A 6 -4.84 -15.78 10.69
C THR A 6 -3.83 -16.83 11.12
N ASP A 7 -4.16 -17.68 12.10
CA ASP A 7 -3.32 -18.79 12.53
C ASP A 7 -2.96 -19.75 11.39
N ILE A 8 -3.94 -20.05 10.50
CA ILE A 8 -3.69 -20.91 9.34
C ILE A 8 -2.73 -20.23 8.37
N MET A 9 -2.96 -18.96 8.06
CA MET A 9 -2.10 -18.20 7.14
C MET A 9 -0.67 -18.06 7.69
N MET A 10 -0.53 -17.69 8.95
CA MET A 10 0.77 -17.51 9.58
C MET A 10 1.58 -18.81 9.69
N LYS A 11 0.92 -19.95 9.98
CA LYS A 11 1.55 -21.26 9.93
C LYS A 11 2.02 -21.66 8.54
N LEU A 12 1.29 -21.26 7.48
CA LEU A 12 1.76 -21.49 6.11
C LEU A 12 2.98 -20.62 5.79
N ASN A 13 2.97 -19.35 6.19
CA ASN A 13 4.11 -18.46 6.01
C ASN A 13 5.36 -19.01 6.72
N GLU A 14 5.21 -19.44 7.96
CA GLU A 14 6.29 -20.09 8.73
C GLU A 14 6.80 -21.36 8.04
N LYS A 15 5.88 -22.24 7.63
CA LYS A 15 6.23 -23.51 6.93
C LYS A 15 7.09 -23.29 5.68
N TYR A 16 6.80 -22.21 4.95
CA TYR A 16 7.51 -21.88 3.71
C TYR A 16 8.62 -20.84 3.92
N ASN A 17 8.90 -20.48 5.16
CA ASN A 17 9.90 -19.47 5.54
C ASN A 17 9.67 -18.12 4.83
N PHE A 18 8.40 -17.71 4.71
CA PHE A 18 8.04 -16.39 4.20
C PHE A 18 8.15 -15.35 5.29
N LYS A 19 8.80 -14.24 4.98
CA LYS A 19 8.70 -13.01 5.76
C LYS A 19 7.29 -12.45 5.61
N THR A 20 6.78 -11.86 6.67
CA THR A 20 5.42 -11.32 6.69
C THR A 20 5.44 -9.83 6.92
N THR A 21 4.75 -9.09 6.06
CA THR A 21 4.40 -7.69 6.28
C THR A 21 2.96 -7.61 6.74
N LEU A 22 2.74 -7.04 7.93
CA LEU A 22 1.42 -6.74 8.45
C LEU A 22 0.98 -5.36 7.96
N PHE A 23 -0.06 -5.31 7.16
CA PHE A 23 -0.75 -4.05 6.87
C PHE A 23 -1.81 -3.82 7.96
N PHE A 24 -1.54 -2.85 8.84
CA PHE A 24 -2.42 -2.45 9.93
C PHE A 24 -2.79 -0.99 9.77
N SER A 25 -4.02 -0.73 9.32
CA SER A 25 -4.39 0.60 8.89
C SER A 25 -5.31 1.31 9.86
N VAL A 26 -4.77 2.30 10.58
CA VAL A 26 -5.56 3.27 11.35
C VAL A 26 -6.13 4.35 10.45
N ILE A 27 -5.35 4.78 9.46
CA ILE A 27 -5.79 5.61 8.33
C ILE A 27 -5.68 4.75 7.08
N ASN A 28 -6.70 4.75 6.24
CA ASN A 28 -6.69 4.06 4.95
C ASN A 28 -7.15 5.03 3.86
N ALA A 29 -6.21 5.46 3.02
CA ALA A 29 -6.36 6.50 2.03
C ALA A 29 -6.96 7.79 2.65
N ASP A 30 -8.13 8.22 2.24
CA ASP A 30 -8.74 9.46 2.72
C ASP A 30 -9.46 9.36 4.09
N ARG A 31 -9.42 8.20 4.77
CA ARG A 31 -10.21 7.91 5.96
C ARG A 31 -9.42 7.53 7.19
N LEU A 32 -9.90 8.02 8.32
CA LEU A 32 -9.59 7.47 9.63
C LEU A 32 -10.57 6.31 9.92
N GLY A 33 -10.06 5.11 10.17
CA GLY A 33 -10.84 3.87 10.28
C GLY A 33 -11.00 3.11 8.93
N PRO A 34 -11.98 2.19 8.81
CA PRO A 34 -13.06 1.91 9.74
C PRO A 34 -12.61 1.23 11.04
N PHE A 35 -13.30 1.53 12.13
CA PHE A 35 -13.05 0.91 13.42
C PHE A 35 -14.07 -0.20 13.71
N PRO A 36 -13.75 -1.16 14.60
CA PRO A 36 -14.71 -2.13 15.08
C PRO A 36 -15.94 -1.41 15.68
N SER A 37 -17.13 -1.97 15.46
CA SER A 37 -18.40 -1.34 15.89
C SER A 37 -18.47 -1.00 17.39
N TRP A 38 -17.77 -1.78 18.23
CA TRP A 38 -17.71 -1.54 19.68
C TRP A 38 -16.88 -0.29 20.06
N MET A 39 -15.98 0.16 19.17
CA MET A 39 -15.22 1.40 19.38
C MET A 39 -16.00 2.66 18.97
N GLY A 40 -17.01 2.51 18.11
CA GLY A 40 -17.68 3.66 17.49
C GLY A 40 -16.74 4.48 16.61
N ASN A 41 -17.11 5.74 16.36
CA ASN A 41 -16.25 6.67 15.62
C ASN A 41 -15.17 7.20 16.55
N GLN A 42 -13.91 7.02 16.17
CA GLN A 42 -12.74 7.51 16.90
C GLN A 42 -12.12 8.71 16.20
N ALA A 43 -11.41 9.52 16.98
CA ALA A 43 -10.47 10.51 16.51
C ALA A 43 -9.05 10.11 16.94
N LEU A 44 -8.03 10.67 16.31
CA LEU A 44 -6.66 10.55 16.79
C LEU A 44 -6.57 11.04 18.25
N GLY A 45 -6.15 10.19 19.17
CA GLY A 45 -6.04 10.49 20.61
C GLY A 45 -5.92 9.23 21.44
N GLN A 46 -5.79 9.39 22.76
CA GLN A 46 -5.38 8.37 23.72
C GLN A 46 -6.16 7.06 23.59
N THR A 47 -7.49 7.10 23.48
CA THR A 47 -8.30 5.86 23.36
C THR A 47 -7.92 5.03 22.13
N LEU A 48 -7.72 5.68 20.99
CA LEU A 48 -7.33 4.99 19.75
C LEU A 48 -5.88 4.50 19.85
N GLU A 49 -5.01 5.27 20.48
CA GLU A 49 -3.61 4.93 20.73
C GLU A 49 -3.50 3.68 21.61
N ASP A 50 -4.13 3.67 22.78
CA ASP A 50 -4.13 2.53 23.70
C ASP A 50 -4.63 1.24 23.02
N GLU A 51 -5.71 1.33 22.25
CA GLU A 51 -6.26 0.18 21.52
C GLU A 51 -5.37 -0.27 20.36
N THR A 52 -4.73 0.67 19.68
CA THR A 52 -3.77 0.36 18.61
C THR A 52 -2.56 -0.37 19.16
N ILE A 53 -1.97 0.12 20.24
CA ILE A 53 -0.85 -0.53 20.94
C ILE A 53 -1.28 -1.93 21.39
N ARG A 54 -2.42 -2.06 22.03
CA ARG A 54 -2.94 -3.35 22.53
C ARG A 54 -3.13 -4.37 21.42
N VAL A 55 -3.67 -3.95 20.28
CA VAL A 55 -3.92 -4.83 19.14
C VAL A 55 -2.62 -5.24 18.47
N LEU A 56 -1.74 -4.30 18.16
CA LEU A 56 -0.43 -4.58 17.58
C LEU A 56 0.42 -5.49 18.43
N ASP A 57 0.53 -5.19 19.74
CA ASP A 57 1.26 -6.02 20.70
C ASP A 57 0.71 -7.45 20.75
N SER A 58 -0.63 -7.60 20.75
CA SER A 58 -1.27 -8.92 20.72
C SER A 58 -0.97 -9.72 19.43
N ILE A 59 -0.86 -9.04 18.29
CA ILE A 59 -0.53 -9.68 17.00
C ILE A 59 0.93 -10.06 16.98
N LEU A 60 1.83 -9.14 17.30
CA LEU A 60 3.27 -9.32 17.23
C LEU A 60 3.78 -10.33 18.27
N SER A 61 3.18 -10.37 19.47
CA SER A 61 3.47 -11.40 20.48
C SER A 61 2.99 -12.80 20.07
N ARG A 62 2.00 -12.89 19.18
CA ARG A 62 1.47 -14.16 18.71
C ARG A 62 2.23 -14.72 17.51
N TYR A 63 2.75 -13.86 16.65
CA TYR A 63 3.35 -14.23 15.36
C TYR A 63 4.75 -13.64 15.22
N GLU A 64 5.75 -14.43 15.57
CA GLU A 64 7.15 -14.01 15.56
C GLU A 64 7.75 -13.82 14.16
N ASN A 65 7.05 -14.28 13.11
CA ASN A 65 7.48 -14.16 11.71
C ASN A 65 6.92 -12.90 10.99
N ILE A 66 6.47 -11.90 11.76
CA ILE A 66 6.14 -10.57 11.23
C ILE A 66 7.39 -9.69 11.34
N ASP A 67 8.00 -9.39 10.20
CA ASP A 67 9.20 -8.56 10.13
C ASP A 67 8.86 -7.06 9.95
N TYR A 68 7.70 -6.77 9.32
CA TYR A 68 7.31 -5.41 8.95
C TYR A 68 5.87 -5.11 9.32
N VAL A 69 5.63 -3.88 9.76
CA VAL A 69 4.28 -3.33 9.96
C VAL A 69 4.15 -2.06 9.13
N ILE A 70 3.18 -2.04 8.21
CA ILE A 70 2.71 -0.82 7.57
C ILE A 70 1.54 -0.32 8.41
N TYR A 71 1.78 0.75 9.16
CA TYR A 71 0.89 1.23 10.21
C TYR A 71 -0.33 1.98 9.67
N ALA A 72 -0.19 2.64 8.52
CA ALA A 72 -1.28 3.36 7.87
C ALA A 72 -1.09 3.35 6.36
N GLY A 73 -2.19 3.29 5.62
CA GLY A 73 -2.20 3.14 4.18
C GLY A 73 -2.46 4.44 3.45
N ASP A 74 -1.54 4.84 2.54
CA ASP A 74 -1.69 5.97 1.61
C ASP A 74 -2.18 7.25 2.32
N ILE A 75 -1.53 7.57 3.44
CA ILE A 75 -1.94 8.63 4.38
C ILE A 75 -1.93 10.03 3.78
N ASP A 76 -1.17 10.22 2.72
CA ASP A 76 -1.09 11.48 1.99
C ASP A 76 -2.45 11.90 1.40
N TYR A 77 -3.31 10.96 0.99
CA TYR A 77 -4.68 11.27 0.58
C TYR A 77 -5.51 11.86 1.72
N HIS A 78 -5.36 11.35 2.95
CA HIS A 78 -6.04 11.91 4.12
C HIS A 78 -5.56 13.33 4.41
N PHE A 79 -4.25 13.52 4.45
CA PHE A 79 -3.66 14.80 4.85
C PHE A 79 -3.70 15.88 3.78
N GLN A 80 -3.96 15.55 2.52
CA GLN A 80 -4.32 16.56 1.52
C GLN A 80 -5.56 17.36 1.91
N ARG A 81 -6.51 16.74 2.63
CA ARG A 81 -7.76 17.37 3.08
C ARG A 81 -7.69 17.80 4.54
N ALA A 82 -6.86 17.19 5.33
CA ALA A 82 -6.77 17.38 6.78
C ALA A 82 -5.36 17.76 7.24
N SER A 83 -4.64 18.57 6.46
CA SER A 83 -3.23 18.95 6.76
C SER A 83 -3.02 19.55 8.15
N GLY A 84 -4.03 20.23 8.71
CA GLY A 84 -3.99 20.75 10.07
C GLY A 84 -3.93 19.66 11.16
N SER A 85 -4.25 18.41 10.85
CA SER A 85 -4.17 17.27 11.80
C SER A 85 -2.85 16.52 11.74
N ILE A 86 -1.93 16.86 10.83
CA ILE A 86 -0.61 16.21 10.72
C ILE A 86 0.15 16.23 12.06
N PRO A 87 0.27 17.37 12.79
CA PRO A 87 1.03 17.35 14.03
C PRO A 87 0.47 16.36 15.05
N LYS A 88 -0.85 16.24 15.12
CA LYS A 88 -1.51 15.29 16.02
C LYS A 88 -1.31 13.83 15.58
N TYR A 89 -1.22 13.59 14.29
CA TYR A 89 -0.90 12.26 13.75
C TYR A 89 0.56 11.89 14.03
N VAL A 90 1.48 12.83 13.89
CA VAL A 90 2.90 12.60 14.22
C VAL A 90 3.05 12.20 15.68
N GLU A 91 2.45 12.94 16.61
CA GLU A 91 2.43 12.61 18.05
C GLU A 91 1.86 11.19 18.29
N PHE A 92 0.69 10.92 17.73
CA PHE A 92 0.04 9.61 17.82
C PHE A 92 0.90 8.47 17.24
N PHE A 93 1.55 8.70 16.11
CA PHE A 93 2.45 7.70 15.50
C PHE A 93 3.66 7.45 16.39
N ASP A 94 4.31 8.51 16.87
CA ASP A 94 5.53 8.42 17.69
C ASP A 94 5.27 7.65 18.99
N ASP A 95 4.16 7.91 19.67
CA ASP A 95 3.79 7.23 20.91
C ASP A 95 3.56 5.73 20.67
N VAL A 96 2.80 5.37 19.64
CA VAL A 96 2.59 3.96 19.26
C VAL A 96 3.90 3.31 18.82
N TYR A 97 4.70 3.98 18.01
CA TYR A 97 5.99 3.49 17.52
C TYR A 97 6.93 3.17 18.68
N LEU A 98 7.12 4.12 19.61
CA LEU A 98 8.01 3.95 20.76
C LEU A 98 7.57 2.80 21.66
N GLU A 99 6.28 2.69 21.94
CA GLU A 99 5.74 1.62 22.79
C GLU A 99 5.89 0.25 22.14
N ILE A 100 5.58 0.13 20.84
CA ILE A 100 5.73 -1.15 20.11
C ILE A 100 7.21 -1.52 19.98
N LYS A 101 8.10 -0.57 19.63
CA LYS A 101 9.55 -0.84 19.55
C LYS A 101 10.16 -1.24 20.88
N SER A 102 9.62 -0.76 21.99
CA SER A 102 10.08 -1.19 23.32
C SER A 102 9.84 -2.67 23.61
N LYS A 103 8.79 -3.25 23.04
CA LYS A 103 8.37 -4.66 23.21
C LYS A 103 8.84 -5.57 22.07
N HIS A 104 8.90 -5.03 20.87
CA HIS A 104 9.22 -5.73 19.63
C HIS A 104 10.31 -4.97 18.83
N PRO A 105 11.54 -4.91 19.35
CA PRO A 105 12.61 -4.04 18.81
C PRO A 105 13.01 -4.39 17.36
N ASP A 106 12.87 -5.65 16.99
CA ASP A 106 13.30 -6.16 15.67
C ASP A 106 12.27 -5.90 14.56
N VAL A 107 11.01 -5.65 14.91
CA VAL A 107 9.96 -5.36 13.93
C VAL A 107 10.14 -3.95 13.38
N LYS A 108 10.20 -3.82 12.07
CA LYS A 108 10.25 -2.52 11.39
C LYS A 108 8.85 -1.98 11.15
N ILE A 109 8.66 -0.69 11.44
CA ILE A 109 7.36 -0.02 11.35
C ILE A 109 7.50 1.21 10.45
N GLY A 110 6.57 1.36 9.51
CA GLY A 110 6.52 2.52 8.61
C GLY A 110 5.10 2.88 8.19
N ASN A 111 4.96 4.04 7.55
CA ASN A 111 3.71 4.49 6.95
C ASN A 111 3.71 4.24 5.44
N SER A 112 2.52 4.18 4.84
CA SER A 112 2.39 4.14 3.39
C SER A 112 1.97 5.48 2.80
N ILE A 113 2.55 5.79 1.65
CA ILE A 113 2.30 6.97 0.82
C ILE A 113 2.04 6.50 -0.61
N ALA A 114 1.05 7.07 -1.28
CA ALA A 114 0.76 6.79 -2.68
C ALA A 114 1.74 7.54 -3.60
N LEU A 115 2.66 6.82 -4.23
CA LEU A 115 3.70 7.43 -5.06
C LEU A 115 3.12 8.20 -6.25
N GLU A 116 2.07 7.68 -6.90
CA GLU A 116 1.40 8.38 -7.99
C GLU A 116 0.84 9.74 -7.55
N ASN A 117 0.36 9.86 -6.30
CA ASN A 117 -0.17 11.10 -5.77
C ASN A 117 0.95 12.12 -5.44
N VAL A 118 2.12 11.64 -5.06
CA VAL A 118 3.33 12.47 -4.86
C VAL A 118 3.84 13.02 -6.18
N ILE A 119 3.90 12.18 -7.20
CA ILE A 119 4.49 12.52 -8.51
C ILE A 119 3.55 13.38 -9.35
N ASN A 120 2.25 13.13 -9.30
CA ASN A 120 1.22 13.85 -10.06
C ASN A 120 0.97 15.29 -9.55
N LYS A 121 2.02 16.05 -9.31
CA LYS A 121 2.00 17.40 -8.73
C LYS A 121 1.04 18.39 -9.42
N ALA A 122 0.80 18.20 -10.72
CA ALA A 122 0.08 19.15 -11.54
C ALA A 122 -1.45 19.01 -11.50
N MET A 123 -1.99 17.94 -10.89
CA MET A 123 -3.41 17.61 -11.04
C MET A 123 -4.28 18.03 -9.86
N PHE A 124 -3.66 18.36 -8.72
CA PHE A 124 -4.33 19.02 -7.60
C PHE A 124 -3.49 20.20 -7.15
N PRO A 125 -4.09 21.39 -6.91
CA PRO A 125 -3.38 22.47 -6.26
C PRO A 125 -2.79 21.95 -4.94
N GLY A 126 -1.48 21.78 -4.91
CA GLY A 126 -0.79 21.30 -3.72
C GLY A 126 -0.49 19.82 -3.62
N GLY A 127 -0.67 18.93 -4.60
CA GLY A 127 -0.33 17.50 -4.53
C GLY A 127 0.25 16.98 -3.21
N SER A 128 0.44 15.73 -2.98
CA SER A 128 0.97 15.27 -1.70
C SER A 128 2.48 15.53 -1.52
N PHE A 129 3.18 15.96 -2.59
CA PHE A 129 4.63 16.18 -2.55
C PHE A 129 5.09 17.12 -1.42
N GLU A 130 4.38 18.24 -1.20
CA GLU A 130 4.73 19.17 -0.11
C GLU A 130 4.45 18.63 1.30
N LEU A 131 3.69 17.53 1.38
CA LEU A 131 3.39 16.87 2.65
C LEU A 131 4.43 15.81 3.01
N THR A 132 5.18 15.28 2.03
CA THR A 132 6.10 14.16 2.24
C THR A 132 7.07 14.39 3.40
N PRO A 133 7.75 15.55 3.54
CA PRO A 133 8.67 15.76 4.65
C PRO A 133 8.04 15.73 6.05
N LYS A 134 6.72 15.82 6.11
CA LYS A 134 5.96 15.77 7.38
C LYS A 134 5.40 14.38 7.66
N LEU A 135 5.46 13.48 6.68
CA LEU A 135 4.90 12.13 6.73
C LEU A 135 6.01 11.04 6.72
N GLU A 136 7.26 11.46 6.65
CA GLU A 136 8.44 10.61 6.71
C GLU A 136 8.69 10.19 8.16
N MET A 137 8.09 9.06 8.58
CA MET A 137 8.14 8.58 9.96
C MET A 137 8.40 7.07 10.00
N GLY A 138 9.02 6.61 11.08
CA GLY A 138 9.30 5.21 11.34
C GLY A 138 10.62 4.72 10.75
N ASP A 139 10.74 3.39 10.60
CA ASP A 139 11.96 2.72 10.13
C ASP A 139 12.09 2.75 8.60
N PHE A 140 10.97 2.89 7.87
CA PHE A 140 10.92 2.95 6.40
C PHE A 140 9.65 3.69 5.93
N ILE A 141 9.68 4.10 4.66
CA ILE A 141 8.50 4.63 3.95
C ILE A 141 7.98 3.54 3.02
N ALA A 142 6.74 3.10 3.21
CA ALA A 142 6.08 2.19 2.29
C ALA A 142 5.44 2.98 1.14
N LEU A 143 5.62 2.52 -0.08
CA LEU A 143 5.06 3.13 -1.28
C LEU A 143 4.09 2.17 -1.96
N SER A 144 2.86 2.61 -2.18
CA SER A 144 1.99 2.03 -3.20
C SER A 144 2.25 2.71 -4.53
N TYR A 145 2.13 1.98 -5.64
CA TYR A 145 2.29 2.58 -6.95
C TYR A 145 1.40 1.94 -8.01
N LYS A 146 0.56 2.77 -8.58
CA LYS A 146 -0.30 2.47 -9.72
C LYS A 146 -0.05 3.58 -10.75
N PRO A 147 0.49 3.30 -11.96
CA PRO A 147 0.86 4.32 -12.95
C PRO A 147 -0.37 4.96 -13.62
N THR A 148 -1.30 5.46 -12.80
CA THR A 148 -2.56 6.05 -13.24
C THR A 148 -2.58 7.55 -13.06
N ASP A 149 -3.46 8.19 -13.82
CA ASP A 149 -3.84 9.58 -13.60
C ASP A 149 -4.94 9.72 -12.53
N VAL A 150 -5.44 10.93 -12.34
CA VAL A 150 -6.46 11.24 -11.32
C VAL A 150 -7.82 10.62 -11.59
N VAL A 151 -8.10 10.22 -12.83
CA VAL A 151 -9.35 9.54 -13.17
C VAL A 151 -9.22 8.02 -13.07
N GLY A 152 -8.00 7.51 -12.95
CA GLY A 152 -7.71 6.10 -12.76
C GLY A 152 -7.31 5.37 -14.06
N ASP A 153 -7.03 6.10 -15.14
CA ASP A 153 -6.54 5.53 -16.39
C ASP A 153 -5.00 5.47 -16.40
N ILE A 154 -4.43 4.40 -16.92
CA ILE A 154 -2.99 4.31 -17.18
C ILE A 154 -2.65 5.33 -18.26
N ASN A 155 -1.79 6.26 -17.95
CA ASN A 155 -1.36 7.34 -18.84
C ASN A 155 0.15 7.43 -19.01
N ARG A 156 0.85 6.37 -18.67
CA ARG A 156 2.31 6.23 -18.75
C ARG A 156 2.68 4.99 -19.55
N THR A 157 3.81 5.05 -20.19
CA THR A 157 4.51 3.87 -20.70
C THR A 157 5.16 3.10 -19.53
N PRO A 158 5.50 1.81 -19.69
CA PRO A 158 6.27 1.07 -18.69
C PRO A 158 7.56 1.78 -18.27
N GLN A 159 8.30 2.39 -19.22
CA GLN A 159 9.53 3.11 -18.90
C GLN A 159 9.27 4.35 -18.04
N GLU A 160 8.29 5.18 -18.39
CA GLU A 160 7.92 6.34 -17.57
C GLU A 160 7.48 5.94 -16.15
N ALA A 161 6.88 4.76 -16.01
CA ALA A 161 6.53 4.23 -14.70
C ALA A 161 7.78 3.81 -13.90
N ILE A 162 8.81 3.27 -14.55
CA ILE A 162 10.10 2.98 -13.89
C ILE A 162 10.82 4.29 -13.51
N ASP A 163 10.82 5.27 -14.39
CA ASP A 163 11.38 6.60 -14.08
C ASP A 163 10.73 7.20 -12.80
N ASN A 164 9.45 6.94 -12.57
CA ASN A 164 8.76 7.33 -11.35
C ASN A 164 9.24 6.54 -10.11
N LEU A 165 9.52 5.24 -10.25
CA LEU A 165 10.10 4.45 -9.16
C LEU A 165 11.50 4.96 -8.82
N GLU A 166 12.33 5.28 -9.81
CA GLU A 166 13.65 5.88 -9.63
C GLU A 166 13.54 7.24 -8.94
N GLN A 167 12.62 8.09 -9.37
CA GLN A 167 12.37 9.39 -8.74
C GLN A 167 12.02 9.26 -7.26
N SER A 168 11.38 8.17 -6.83
CA SER A 168 11.07 7.96 -5.41
C SER A 168 12.31 7.88 -4.53
N ILE A 169 13.42 7.32 -5.04
CA ILE A 169 14.71 7.27 -4.33
C ILE A 169 15.25 8.70 -4.09
N GLU A 170 15.04 9.59 -5.06
CA GLU A 170 15.45 10.99 -4.95
C GLU A 170 14.55 11.81 -4.02
N ILE A 171 13.25 11.48 -3.99
CA ILE A 171 12.26 12.14 -3.12
C ILE A 171 12.52 11.80 -1.64
N PHE A 172 12.91 10.57 -1.33
CA PHE A 172 13.12 10.07 0.03
C PHE A 172 14.59 9.66 0.28
N PRO A 173 15.57 10.57 0.15
CA PRO A 173 17.00 10.21 0.14
C PRO A 173 17.50 9.68 1.48
N SER A 174 16.83 10.03 2.59
CA SER A 174 17.26 9.71 3.96
C SER A 174 16.59 8.47 4.54
N HIS A 175 15.59 7.89 3.84
CA HIS A 175 14.82 6.77 4.35
C HIS A 175 15.05 5.50 3.55
N GLN A 176 14.90 4.35 4.21
CA GLN A 176 14.68 3.08 3.52
C GLN A 176 13.26 3.10 2.92
N LEU A 177 13.11 2.52 1.75
CA LEU A 177 11.83 2.40 1.07
C LEU A 177 11.33 0.96 1.10
N ALA A 178 10.03 0.79 1.05
CA ALA A 178 9.39 -0.49 0.79
C ALA A 178 8.29 -0.30 -0.25
N PHE A 179 8.25 -1.12 -1.26
CA PHE A 179 7.20 -1.08 -2.27
C PHE A 179 6.22 -2.21 -1.99
N PHE A 180 5.05 -1.90 -1.42
CA PHE A 180 4.13 -2.92 -0.92
C PHE A 180 2.95 -3.21 -1.85
N GLU A 181 2.60 -2.30 -2.75
CA GLU A 181 1.53 -2.47 -3.75
C GLU A 181 1.94 -1.89 -5.10
N VAL A 182 2.90 -2.52 -5.77
CA VAL A 182 3.26 -2.14 -7.14
C VAL A 182 2.44 -2.97 -8.12
N SER A 183 1.73 -2.34 -9.03
CA SER A 183 0.86 -3.04 -9.96
C SER A 183 0.73 -2.36 -11.31
N TRP A 184 0.32 -3.15 -12.31
CA TRP A 184 -0.08 -2.70 -13.64
C TRP A 184 -1.30 -3.49 -14.09
N SER A 185 -2.38 -2.80 -14.46
CA SER A 185 -3.59 -3.45 -14.96
C SER A 185 -3.47 -3.88 -16.42
N THR A 186 -4.11 -5.00 -16.77
CA THR A 186 -4.24 -5.43 -18.16
C THR A 186 -5.58 -5.07 -18.79
N SER A 187 -6.46 -4.37 -18.04
CA SER A 187 -7.76 -3.94 -18.57
C SER A 187 -7.62 -2.82 -19.58
N ASP A 188 -8.15 -3.03 -20.80
CA ASP A 188 -8.25 -2.02 -21.84
C ASP A 188 -9.19 -0.87 -21.46
N PHE A 189 -10.12 -1.10 -20.55
CA PHE A 189 -11.00 -0.07 -20.00
C PHE A 189 -10.24 1.08 -19.27
N VAL A 190 -9.06 0.78 -18.76
CA VAL A 190 -8.15 1.74 -18.10
C VAL A 190 -6.82 1.88 -18.86
N ASN A 191 -6.84 1.68 -20.18
CA ASN A 191 -5.69 1.76 -21.08
C ASN A 191 -4.56 0.75 -20.79
N GLY A 192 -4.85 -0.36 -20.07
CA GLY A 192 -3.89 -1.41 -19.80
C GLY A 192 -3.81 -2.47 -20.88
N ASN A 193 -2.75 -3.24 -20.89
CA ASN A 193 -2.61 -4.44 -21.73
C ASN A 193 -1.54 -5.39 -21.18
N ASN A 194 -1.53 -6.63 -21.70
CA ASN A 194 -0.62 -7.69 -21.24
C ASN A 194 0.86 -7.42 -21.54
N ASN A 195 1.17 -6.76 -22.66
CA ASN A 195 2.57 -6.52 -23.04
C ASN A 195 3.21 -5.47 -22.14
N ASP A 196 2.50 -4.37 -21.89
CA ASP A 196 2.98 -3.31 -21.01
C ASP A 196 3.10 -3.79 -19.56
N GLN A 197 2.14 -4.63 -19.09
CA GLN A 197 2.26 -5.27 -17.78
C GLN A 197 3.53 -6.12 -17.70
N ALA A 198 3.80 -6.94 -18.72
CA ALA A 198 4.98 -7.82 -18.74
C ALA A 198 6.29 -7.02 -18.76
N GLU A 199 6.36 -5.94 -19.54
CA GLU A 199 7.52 -5.05 -19.60
C GLU A 199 7.72 -4.32 -18.27
N PHE A 200 6.65 -3.76 -17.70
CA PHE A 200 6.70 -3.09 -16.40
C PHE A 200 7.19 -4.03 -15.29
N ILE A 201 6.65 -5.25 -15.19
CA ILE A 201 7.07 -6.23 -14.17
C ILE A 201 8.54 -6.57 -14.32
N LYS A 202 9.01 -6.85 -15.54
CA LYS A 202 10.44 -7.12 -15.80
C LYS A 202 11.31 -5.96 -15.34
N SER A 203 10.97 -4.74 -15.76
CA SER A 203 11.77 -3.55 -15.46
C SER A 203 11.71 -3.18 -13.97
N SER A 204 10.58 -3.43 -13.29
CA SER A 204 10.46 -3.24 -11.84
C SER A 204 11.36 -4.17 -11.03
N LEU A 205 11.57 -5.41 -11.49
CA LEU A 205 12.51 -6.34 -10.85
C LEU A 205 13.96 -5.87 -11.02
N ASN A 206 14.33 -5.37 -12.19
CA ASN A 206 15.65 -4.78 -12.42
C ASN A 206 15.87 -3.55 -11.53
N PHE A 207 14.88 -2.65 -11.45
CA PHE A 207 14.91 -1.50 -10.55
C PHE A 207 15.15 -1.93 -9.10
N PHE A 208 14.45 -2.98 -8.63
CA PHE A 208 14.63 -3.49 -7.29
C PHE A 208 16.06 -4.02 -7.07
N GLU A 209 16.59 -4.83 -8.00
CA GLU A 209 17.95 -5.38 -7.92
C GLU A 209 19.03 -4.28 -7.89
N GLU A 210 18.87 -3.24 -8.71
CA GLU A 210 19.79 -2.10 -8.77
C GLU A 210 19.76 -1.23 -7.51
N ASN A 211 18.65 -1.26 -6.75
CA ASN A 211 18.42 -0.41 -5.58
C ASN A 211 18.22 -1.21 -4.28
N GLU A 212 18.62 -2.49 -4.22
CA GLU A 212 18.38 -3.36 -3.04
C GLU A 212 18.88 -2.77 -1.72
N SER A 213 19.96 -1.98 -1.75
CA SER A 213 20.50 -1.33 -0.54
C SER A 213 19.61 -0.23 0.03
N LYS A 214 18.63 0.24 -0.73
CA LYS A 214 17.67 1.30 -0.38
C LYS A 214 16.26 0.77 -0.18
N ILE A 215 16.00 -0.46 -0.61
CA ILE A 215 14.65 -1.03 -0.63
C ILE A 215 14.58 -2.22 0.33
N GLU A 216 13.74 -2.13 1.35
CA GLU A 216 13.51 -3.19 2.33
C GLU A 216 12.82 -4.42 1.73
N PHE A 217 11.80 -4.18 0.91
CA PHE A 217 11.12 -5.21 0.13
C PHE A 217 10.35 -4.60 -1.05
N PHE A 218 10.07 -5.45 -2.04
CA PHE A 218 9.33 -5.08 -3.23
C PHE A 218 8.23 -6.13 -3.50
N THR A 219 6.98 -5.71 -3.51
CA THR A 219 5.82 -6.60 -3.68
C THR A 219 5.04 -6.23 -4.92
N ILE A 220 4.83 -7.20 -5.79
CA ILE A 220 3.95 -7.07 -6.94
C ILE A 220 2.53 -7.45 -6.51
N SER A 221 1.60 -6.55 -6.64
CA SER A 221 0.18 -6.74 -6.34
C SER A 221 -0.58 -6.94 -7.65
N ARG A 222 -1.12 -8.09 -7.91
CA ARG A 222 -1.40 -9.31 -7.13
C ARG A 222 -1.11 -10.55 -7.95
N LEU A 223 -1.29 -11.74 -7.36
CA LEU A 223 -1.05 -12.97 -8.12
C LEU A 223 -2.21 -13.30 -9.09
N PHE A 224 -3.45 -13.20 -8.63
CA PHE A 224 -4.63 -13.55 -9.44
C PHE A 224 -5.50 -12.35 -9.75
N ASP A 225 -6.03 -12.30 -10.97
CA ASP A 225 -7.15 -11.44 -11.29
C ASP A 225 -8.38 -11.81 -10.45
N LYS A 226 -9.25 -10.86 -10.26
CA LYS A 226 -10.54 -11.06 -9.60
C LYS A 226 -11.69 -10.79 -10.55
N PRO A 227 -12.87 -11.36 -10.29
CA PRO A 227 -14.06 -11.04 -11.07
C PRO A 227 -14.37 -9.54 -11.03
N LYS A 228 -14.76 -8.99 -12.18
CA LYS A 228 -15.22 -7.59 -12.29
C LYS A 228 -16.26 -7.26 -11.22
N GLY A 229 -16.17 -6.10 -10.60
CA GLY A 229 -17.08 -5.64 -9.57
C GLY A 229 -16.80 -6.20 -8.17
N SER A 230 -15.73 -7.03 -8.01
CA SER A 230 -15.40 -7.64 -6.71
C SER A 230 -14.21 -6.99 -5.99
N CYS A 231 -13.56 -6.01 -6.61
CA CYS A 231 -12.30 -5.46 -6.12
C CYS A 231 -12.47 -4.21 -5.28
N VAL A 232 -13.53 -3.45 -5.55
CA VAL A 232 -13.95 -2.34 -4.69
C VAL A 232 -15.11 -2.84 -3.84
N SER A 233 -14.95 -2.89 -2.52
CA SER A 233 -16.00 -3.38 -1.64
C SER A 233 -17.22 -2.47 -1.68
N GLN A 234 -18.42 -3.04 -1.65
CA GLN A 234 -19.67 -2.27 -1.56
C GLN A 234 -19.74 -1.45 -0.26
N ASP A 235 -19.03 -1.88 0.79
CA ASP A 235 -18.92 -1.13 2.04
C ASP A 235 -18.17 0.19 1.87
N ILE A 236 -17.25 0.28 0.91
CA ILE A 236 -16.61 1.54 0.53
C ILE A 236 -17.63 2.47 -0.13
N GLN A 237 -18.61 1.95 -0.85
CA GLN A 237 -19.69 2.74 -1.46
C GLN A 237 -20.70 3.26 -0.42
N SER A 238 -20.86 2.57 0.70
CA SER A 238 -21.82 2.93 1.74
C SER A 238 -21.30 3.93 2.77
N ILE A 239 -19.98 4.21 2.77
CA ILE A 239 -19.40 5.15 3.72
C ILE A 239 -19.47 6.57 3.12
N ASP A 240 -20.44 7.28 3.63
CA ASP A 240 -20.89 8.59 3.17
C ASP A 240 -19.79 9.67 3.18
N GLY A 241 -19.72 10.44 2.10
CA GLY A 241 -19.11 11.77 2.10
C GLY A 241 -17.64 11.89 1.71
N SER A 242 -16.88 10.84 1.42
CA SER A 242 -15.54 10.99 0.86
C SER A 242 -15.61 11.19 -0.66
N GLY A 243 -14.90 12.15 -1.21
CA GLY A 243 -14.90 12.46 -2.64
C GLY A 243 -14.43 11.30 -3.55
N PHE A 244 -13.73 10.31 -2.98
CA PHE A 244 -13.31 9.12 -3.69
C PHE A 244 -14.46 8.12 -3.92
N THR A 245 -15.33 7.97 -2.96
CA THR A 245 -16.43 6.98 -2.96
C THR A 245 -17.72 7.50 -3.59
N SER A 246 -17.88 8.80 -3.75
CA SER A 246 -19.07 9.41 -4.37
C SER A 246 -19.00 9.47 -5.91
N ASN A 247 -17.84 9.24 -6.52
CA ASN A 247 -17.67 9.30 -7.97
C ASN A 247 -17.70 7.88 -8.57
N SER A 248 -18.88 7.44 -9.04
CA SER A 248 -19.08 6.13 -9.65
C SER A 248 -18.17 5.85 -10.84
N PHE A 249 -17.85 6.86 -11.64
CA PHE A 249 -16.94 6.76 -12.78
C PHE A 249 -15.51 6.39 -12.36
N ARG A 250 -15.01 6.99 -11.29
CA ARG A 250 -13.70 6.67 -10.73
C ARG A 250 -13.68 5.32 -10.05
N LEU A 251 -14.75 4.98 -9.31
CA LEU A 251 -14.89 3.66 -8.66
C LEU A 251 -14.85 2.52 -9.67
N GLU A 252 -15.53 2.66 -10.80
CA GLU A 252 -15.50 1.65 -11.86
C GLU A 252 -14.08 1.48 -12.43
N ARG A 253 -13.31 2.57 -12.62
CA ARG A 253 -11.92 2.50 -13.07
C ARG A 253 -11.00 1.84 -12.05
N VAL A 254 -11.15 2.18 -10.79
CA VAL A 254 -10.38 1.54 -9.71
C VAL A 254 -10.70 0.05 -9.62
N ASP A 255 -11.99 -0.33 -9.72
CA ASP A 255 -12.38 -1.73 -9.74
C ASP A 255 -11.77 -2.48 -10.95
N GLU A 256 -11.90 -1.93 -12.15
CA GLU A 256 -11.33 -2.50 -13.37
C GLU A 256 -9.80 -2.60 -13.27
N TYR A 257 -9.14 -1.55 -12.79
CA TYR A 257 -7.69 -1.57 -12.60
C TYR A 257 -7.26 -2.69 -11.66
N VAL A 258 -7.83 -2.71 -10.46
CA VAL A 258 -7.43 -3.65 -9.39
C VAL A 258 -7.82 -5.08 -9.73
N CYS A 259 -9.00 -5.30 -10.34
CA CYS A 259 -9.45 -6.64 -10.72
C CYS A 259 -8.58 -7.28 -11.81
N ASN A 260 -7.95 -6.49 -12.68
CA ASN A 260 -7.15 -6.98 -13.80
C ASN A 260 -5.63 -6.76 -13.62
N SER A 261 -5.17 -6.50 -12.40
CA SER A 261 -3.74 -6.32 -12.10
C SER A 261 -3.01 -7.62 -11.74
N GLY A 262 -3.71 -8.76 -11.74
CA GLY A 262 -3.11 -10.07 -11.49
C GLY A 262 -2.13 -10.51 -12.58
N LEU A 263 -1.25 -11.43 -12.22
CA LEU A 263 -0.30 -12.09 -13.13
C LEU A 263 -0.87 -13.38 -13.74
N ILE A 264 -1.98 -13.86 -13.18
CA ILE A 264 -2.74 -15.02 -13.62
C ILE A 264 -4.20 -14.56 -13.76
N ASP A 265 -4.83 -14.88 -14.88
CA ASP A 265 -6.21 -14.46 -15.15
C ASP A 265 -7.26 -15.23 -14.31
N THR A 266 -8.52 -14.81 -14.40
CA THR A 266 -9.64 -15.45 -13.70
C THR A 266 -9.91 -16.90 -14.13
N ASN A 267 -9.39 -17.34 -15.29
CA ASN A 267 -9.47 -18.69 -15.81
C ASN A 267 -8.23 -19.53 -15.44
N GLN A 268 -7.35 -19.01 -14.58
CA GLN A 268 -6.08 -19.60 -14.16
C GLN A 268 -5.02 -19.71 -15.29
N ASN A 269 -5.15 -18.93 -16.36
CA ASN A 269 -4.12 -18.83 -17.38
C ASN A 269 -3.03 -17.86 -16.93
N GLU A 270 -1.77 -18.25 -17.10
CA GLU A 270 -0.63 -17.40 -16.85
C GLU A 270 -0.57 -16.27 -17.89
N LYS A 271 -0.46 -15.02 -17.42
CA LYS A 271 -0.19 -13.88 -18.30
C LYS A 271 1.32 -13.80 -18.63
N PRO A 272 1.72 -13.08 -19.70
CA PRO A 272 3.14 -12.87 -20.01
C PRO A 272 3.97 -12.33 -18.85
N SER A 273 3.37 -11.47 -18.02
CA SER A 273 3.98 -10.90 -16.82
C SER A 273 4.39 -11.95 -15.77
N TRP A 274 3.61 -13.05 -15.63
CA TRP A 274 3.98 -14.17 -14.76
C TRP A 274 5.27 -14.87 -15.23
N THR A 275 5.43 -15.00 -16.53
CA THR A 275 6.68 -15.54 -17.10
C THR A 275 7.86 -14.61 -16.81
N GLN A 276 7.67 -13.30 -16.95
CA GLN A 276 8.70 -12.31 -16.61
C GLN A 276 9.09 -12.40 -15.14
N LEU A 277 8.12 -12.49 -14.22
CA LEU A 277 8.41 -12.65 -12.80
C LEU A 277 9.23 -13.90 -12.54
N LYS A 278 8.80 -15.07 -13.02
CA LYS A 278 9.52 -16.35 -12.79
C LYS A 278 10.95 -16.36 -13.32
N THR A 279 11.19 -15.63 -14.40
CA THR A 279 12.49 -15.63 -15.09
C THR A 279 13.47 -14.62 -14.48
N ASN A 280 12.96 -13.49 -13.97
CA ASN A 280 13.78 -12.37 -13.54
C ASN A 280 13.77 -12.15 -12.01
N ILE A 281 13.06 -12.98 -11.23
CA ILE A 281 13.10 -12.86 -9.77
C ILE A 281 14.54 -13.11 -9.28
N PRO A 282 15.12 -12.21 -8.46
CA PRO A 282 16.45 -12.40 -7.91
C PRO A 282 16.56 -13.74 -7.16
N LYS A 283 17.69 -14.42 -7.29
CA LYS A 283 17.93 -15.75 -6.68
C LYS A 283 18.61 -15.62 -5.33
#